data_2a1fbe49722b8506507fb00e263fbc31
#
_entry.id   2a1fbe49722b8506507fb00e263fbc31
#
_cell.length_a   1.000
_cell.length_b   1.000
_cell.length_c   1.000
_cell.angle_alpha   90.00
_cell.angle_beta   90.00
_cell.angle_gamma   90.00
#
_symmetry.space_group_name_H-M   'P 1'
#
loop_
_entity.id
_entity.type
_entity.pdbx_description
1 polymer ?
#
loop_
_entity_poly.entity_id
_entity_poly.type
_entity_poly.pdbx_seq_one_letter_code
_entity_poly.pdbx_strand_id
1 'polypeptide(L)'
;VLDHFPDAKVLGVTATADRGDKRDLGQLFESVAYEYTLPTAIREGYLCPIRAQTVPLSIDLAGVKVSAGDFAAGDLGTALDPYLDRIADEMLAAGCMRRKTVAFLPLVATSKKFAAALAAKGFDAMEVDGESEDRAEVLERYEQAGPGAVLCNSMLLTEGWDCPSVDCVVVLRPTKVRSLYVQMVGRGTRLSPETGKAELLVLDFLWMTERHDLCRPAHRVAQSPEVAARMTELAEQAPGGVDLEACERQASADVVAQREESLARELKAMKGRKRKLVDPVQFEMSIQAEDLAGWEPAFPADLE
;
A
#
# COMPACT_ATOMS: atom_id res chain seq x y z
N VAL A 1 -29.78 -8.95 -6.87
CA VAL A 1 -30.41 -7.82 -6.13
C VAL A 1 -30.75 -6.69 -7.09
N LEU A 2 -29.78 -6.23 -7.94
CA LEU A 2 -30.03 -5.13 -8.88
C LEU A 2 -31.16 -5.43 -9.87
N ASP A 3 -31.22 -6.65 -10.39
CA ASP A 3 -32.27 -7.09 -11.31
C ASP A 3 -33.69 -7.08 -10.69
N HIS A 4 -33.76 -7.12 -9.35
CA HIS A 4 -35.03 -7.06 -8.61
C HIS A 4 -35.57 -5.63 -8.48
N PHE A 5 -34.70 -4.64 -8.61
CA PHE A 5 -35.03 -3.21 -8.49
C PHE A 5 -34.54 -2.43 -9.73
N PRO A 6 -35.12 -2.65 -10.91
CA PRO A 6 -34.59 -2.12 -12.18
C PRO A 6 -34.60 -0.58 -12.26
N ASP A 7 -35.50 0.08 -11.51
CA ASP A 7 -35.61 1.53 -11.51
C ASP A 7 -34.86 2.21 -10.36
N ALA A 8 -34.20 1.42 -9.50
CA ALA A 8 -33.45 1.95 -8.36
C ALA A 8 -32.11 2.57 -8.80
N LYS A 9 -31.84 3.78 -8.32
CA LYS A 9 -30.51 4.37 -8.44
C LYS A 9 -29.59 3.71 -7.44
N VAL A 10 -28.43 3.25 -7.91
CA VAL A 10 -27.46 2.52 -7.10
C VAL A 10 -26.27 3.42 -6.80
N LEU A 11 -25.99 3.64 -5.52
CA LEU A 11 -24.77 4.30 -5.03
C LEU A 11 -23.90 3.29 -4.30
N GLY A 12 -22.68 3.10 -4.78
CA GLY A 12 -21.65 2.30 -4.10
C GLY A 12 -20.68 3.20 -3.34
N VAL A 13 -20.35 2.82 -2.11
CA VAL A 13 -19.33 3.49 -1.30
C VAL A 13 -18.29 2.45 -0.90
N THR A 14 -17.01 2.74 -1.14
CA THR A 14 -15.90 1.86 -0.79
C THR A 14 -14.66 2.66 -0.41
N ALA A 15 -13.88 2.13 0.51
CA ALA A 15 -12.55 2.68 0.84
C ALA A 15 -11.48 2.34 -0.23
N THR A 16 -11.78 1.37 -1.11
CA THR A 16 -10.90 0.95 -2.20
C THR A 16 -11.75 0.59 -3.41
N ALA A 17 -11.51 1.26 -4.53
CA ALA A 17 -12.16 0.92 -5.79
C ALA A 17 -11.63 -0.40 -6.39
N ASP A 18 -10.39 -0.79 -6.00
CA ASP A 18 -9.76 -2.02 -6.47
C ASP A 18 -10.34 -3.23 -5.72
N ARG A 19 -10.89 -4.18 -6.45
CA ARG A 19 -11.37 -5.44 -5.90
C ARG A 19 -10.28 -6.51 -6.01
N GLY A 20 -10.10 -7.28 -4.93
CA GLY A 20 -9.16 -8.40 -4.89
C GLY A 20 -9.50 -9.54 -5.87
N ASP A 21 -10.75 -9.60 -6.35
CA ASP A 21 -11.23 -10.58 -7.33
C ASP A 21 -10.99 -10.15 -8.80
N LYS A 22 -10.30 -9.03 -9.04
CA LYS A 22 -10.02 -8.44 -10.36
C LYS A 22 -11.27 -8.09 -11.17
N ARG A 23 -12.46 -8.09 -10.57
CA ARG A 23 -13.67 -7.60 -11.22
C ARG A 23 -13.71 -6.09 -11.17
N ASP A 24 -13.75 -5.47 -12.33
CA ASP A 24 -13.83 -4.02 -12.45
C ASP A 24 -15.20 -3.53 -11.92
N LEU A 25 -15.19 -2.54 -11.03
CA LEU A 25 -16.40 -1.87 -10.59
C LEU A 25 -17.13 -1.16 -11.73
N GLY A 26 -16.42 -0.84 -12.81
CA GLY A 26 -16.98 -0.31 -14.05
C GLY A 26 -18.03 -1.23 -14.73
N GLN A 27 -18.08 -2.53 -14.35
CA GLN A 27 -19.15 -3.43 -14.80
C GLN A 27 -20.48 -3.20 -14.05
N LEU A 28 -20.45 -2.56 -12.88
CA LEU A 28 -21.61 -2.32 -12.02
C LEU A 28 -21.98 -0.84 -11.93
N PHE A 29 -21.02 0.05 -12.07
CA PHE A 29 -21.17 1.50 -11.93
C PHE A 29 -20.68 2.22 -13.17
N GLU A 30 -21.46 3.17 -13.67
CA GLU A 30 -21.15 3.93 -14.88
C GLU A 30 -20.07 5.01 -14.67
N SER A 31 -19.94 5.51 -13.45
CA SER A 31 -19.02 6.60 -13.14
C SER A 31 -18.64 6.62 -11.65
N VAL A 32 -17.49 7.27 -11.37
CA VAL A 32 -17.09 7.66 -10.01
C VAL A 32 -17.67 9.05 -9.76
N ALA A 33 -18.63 9.15 -8.87
CA ALA A 33 -19.29 10.42 -8.54
C ALA A 33 -18.39 11.35 -7.68
N TYR A 34 -17.60 10.76 -6.79
CA TYR A 34 -16.72 11.49 -5.89
C TYR A 34 -15.59 10.60 -5.38
N GLU A 35 -14.38 11.15 -5.30
CA GLU A 35 -13.23 10.50 -4.69
C GLU A 35 -12.67 11.38 -3.56
N TYR A 36 -12.55 10.78 -2.36
CA TYR A 36 -11.98 11.43 -1.19
C TYR A 36 -10.74 10.66 -0.73
N THR A 37 -9.58 11.19 -1.07
CA THR A 37 -8.32 10.47 -0.87
C THR A 37 -7.86 10.51 0.58
N LEU A 38 -7.05 9.51 0.99
CA LEU A 38 -6.46 9.45 2.33
C LEU A 38 -5.60 10.70 2.66
N PRO A 39 -4.72 11.19 1.76
CA PRO A 39 -3.97 12.43 2.01
C PRO A 39 -4.88 13.64 2.23
N THR A 40 -5.99 13.74 1.49
CA THR A 40 -6.97 14.81 1.69
C THR A 40 -7.61 14.72 3.07
N ALA A 41 -8.04 13.52 3.48
CA ALA A 41 -8.65 13.28 4.80
C ALA A 41 -7.69 13.61 5.96
N ILE A 42 -6.40 13.35 5.81
CA ILE A 42 -5.37 13.70 6.80
C ILE A 42 -5.19 15.22 6.85
N ARG A 43 -5.02 15.89 5.70
CA ARG A 43 -4.85 17.36 5.64
C ARG A 43 -6.04 18.13 6.19
N GLU A 44 -7.24 17.63 5.98
CA GLU A 44 -8.47 18.24 6.49
C GLU A 44 -8.77 17.87 7.95
N GLY A 45 -7.93 17.02 8.55
CA GLY A 45 -8.03 16.65 9.96
C GLY A 45 -9.14 15.66 10.29
N TYR A 46 -9.62 14.88 9.33
CA TYR A 46 -10.56 13.77 9.57
C TYR A 46 -9.86 12.47 9.96
N LEU A 47 -8.60 12.32 9.55
CA LEU A 47 -7.76 11.17 9.90
C LEU A 47 -6.43 11.65 10.47
N CYS A 48 -5.79 10.84 11.32
CA CYS A 48 -4.49 11.17 11.87
C CYS A 48 -3.36 10.96 10.84
N PRO A 49 -2.24 11.70 10.95
CA PRO A 49 -1.04 11.46 10.19
C PRO A 49 -0.55 10.02 10.34
N ILE A 50 0.11 9.49 9.32
CA ILE A 50 0.65 8.13 9.33
C ILE A 50 2.17 8.21 9.23
N ARG A 51 2.85 7.66 10.23
CA ARG A 51 4.29 7.42 10.20
C ARG A 51 4.55 5.95 9.88
N ALA A 52 5.23 5.67 8.79
CA ALA A 52 5.68 4.33 8.44
C ALA A 52 7.13 4.14 8.88
N GLN A 53 7.38 3.08 9.62
CA GLN A 53 8.72 2.66 10.00
C GLN A 53 8.99 1.28 9.42
N THR A 54 10.01 1.20 8.57
CA THR A 54 10.47 -0.05 8.00
C THR A 54 11.42 -0.74 8.98
N VAL A 55 11.15 -1.99 9.30
CA VAL A 55 12.01 -2.84 10.14
C VAL A 55 12.77 -3.81 9.25
N PRO A 56 14.12 -3.77 9.23
CA PRO A 56 14.93 -4.60 8.35
C PRO A 56 15.04 -6.05 8.90
N LEU A 57 13.92 -6.73 8.95
CA LEU A 57 13.86 -8.13 9.33
C LEU A 57 13.69 -8.97 8.06
N SER A 58 14.78 -9.56 7.60
CA SER A 58 14.79 -10.37 6.39
C SER A 58 14.10 -11.72 6.62
N ILE A 59 12.78 -11.76 6.44
CA ILE A 59 12.00 -13.00 6.50
C ILE A 59 11.93 -13.60 5.11
N ASP A 60 12.43 -14.82 4.94
CA ASP A 60 12.41 -15.53 3.66
C ASP A 60 11.01 -16.08 3.37
N LEU A 61 10.43 -15.62 2.28
CA LEU A 61 9.14 -16.09 1.76
C LEU A 61 9.26 -16.94 0.48
N ALA A 62 10.48 -17.35 0.09
CA ALA A 62 10.69 -18.09 -1.16
C ALA A 62 9.92 -19.42 -1.23
N GLY A 63 9.68 -20.05 -0.06
CA GLY A 63 8.90 -21.28 0.07
C GLY A 63 7.38 -21.09 0.22
N VAL A 64 6.89 -19.86 0.33
CA VAL A 64 5.47 -19.60 0.57
C VAL A 64 4.70 -19.62 -0.75
N LYS A 65 3.68 -20.48 -0.81
CA LYS A 65 2.82 -20.62 -2.00
C LYS A 65 1.87 -19.45 -2.13
N VAL A 66 1.50 -19.14 -3.38
CA VAL A 66 0.45 -18.18 -3.71
C VAL A 66 -0.82 -18.95 -4.09
N SER A 67 -1.94 -18.63 -3.46
CA SER A 67 -3.25 -19.21 -3.72
C SER A 67 -4.29 -18.12 -3.81
N ALA A 68 -5.19 -18.20 -4.79
CA ALA A 68 -6.25 -17.20 -5.02
C ALA A 68 -5.75 -15.73 -5.11
N GLY A 69 -4.51 -15.51 -5.57
CA GLY A 69 -3.93 -14.18 -5.76
C GLY A 69 -3.25 -13.58 -4.50
N ASP A 70 -3.22 -14.31 -3.39
CA ASP A 70 -2.51 -13.93 -2.17
C ASP A 70 -1.68 -15.10 -1.61
N PHE A 71 -0.88 -14.87 -0.57
CA PHE A 71 -0.09 -15.88 0.09
C PHE A 71 -0.93 -16.92 0.82
N ALA A 72 -0.53 -18.20 0.75
CA ALA A 72 -1.13 -19.25 1.53
C ALA A 72 -0.83 -19.05 3.03
N ALA A 73 -1.89 -18.83 3.83
CA ALA A 73 -1.76 -18.47 5.24
C ALA A 73 -0.98 -19.50 6.06
N GLY A 74 -1.13 -20.82 5.75
CA GLY A 74 -0.41 -21.89 6.42
C GLY A 74 1.10 -21.84 6.23
N ASP A 75 1.54 -21.68 4.98
CA ASP A 75 2.96 -21.58 4.65
C ASP A 75 3.56 -20.31 5.24
N LEU A 76 2.78 -19.19 5.20
CA LEU A 76 3.19 -17.90 5.74
C LEU A 76 3.38 -17.96 7.27
N GLY A 77 2.46 -18.60 8.00
CA GLY A 77 2.59 -18.79 9.44
C GLY A 77 3.83 -19.60 9.80
N THR A 78 4.11 -20.66 9.05
CA THR A 78 5.31 -21.49 9.25
C THR A 78 6.61 -20.70 9.00
N ALA A 79 6.63 -19.85 7.97
CA ALA A 79 7.77 -18.99 7.66
C ALA A 79 8.01 -17.92 8.72
N LEU A 80 6.92 -17.43 9.37
CA LEU A 80 6.96 -16.38 10.37
C LEU A 80 7.36 -16.87 11.77
N ASP A 81 6.95 -18.07 12.14
CA ASP A 81 7.13 -18.64 13.49
C ASP A 81 8.55 -18.48 14.08
N PRO A 82 9.66 -18.72 13.35
CA PRO A 82 11.02 -18.57 13.88
C PRO A 82 11.41 -17.14 14.25
N TYR A 83 10.68 -16.14 13.75
CA TYR A 83 11.02 -14.74 13.90
C TYR A 83 10.18 -13.99 14.96
N LEU A 84 9.19 -14.64 15.58
CA LEU A 84 8.22 -14.00 16.47
C LEU A 84 8.89 -13.28 17.65
N ASP A 85 9.88 -13.91 18.30
CA ASP A 85 10.63 -13.28 19.40
C ASP A 85 11.40 -12.04 18.94
N ARG A 86 12.05 -12.13 17.77
CA ARG A 86 12.79 -11.00 17.20
C ARG A 86 11.87 -9.87 16.78
N ILE A 87 10.70 -10.18 16.25
CA ILE A 87 9.66 -9.18 15.94
C ILE A 87 9.21 -8.45 17.20
N ALA A 88 9.02 -9.19 18.32
CA ALA A 88 8.68 -8.59 19.61
C ALA A 88 9.79 -7.65 20.13
N ASP A 89 11.07 -8.00 19.94
CA ASP A 89 12.21 -7.13 20.29
C ASP A 89 12.24 -5.86 19.43
N GLU A 90 11.98 -5.98 18.13
CA GLU A 90 11.88 -4.81 17.23
C GLU A 90 10.70 -3.89 17.60
N MET A 91 9.57 -4.46 18.04
CA MET A 91 8.45 -3.67 18.56
C MET A 91 8.84 -2.89 19.84
N LEU A 92 9.63 -3.50 20.73
CA LEU A 92 10.18 -2.79 21.90
C LEU A 92 11.08 -1.64 21.47
N ALA A 93 11.99 -1.89 20.54
CA ALA A 93 12.92 -0.88 20.02
C ALA A 93 12.18 0.28 19.32
N ALA A 94 11.08 -0.03 18.60
CA ALA A 94 10.22 0.96 17.97
C ALA A 94 9.34 1.76 18.97
N GLY A 95 9.39 1.43 20.27
CA GLY A 95 8.66 2.12 21.32
C GLY A 95 7.18 1.75 21.44
N CYS A 96 6.79 0.57 20.97
CA CYS A 96 5.39 0.10 21.02
C CYS A 96 4.86 -0.07 22.44
N MET A 97 5.74 -0.17 23.47
CA MET A 97 5.31 -0.13 24.89
C MET A 97 4.59 1.15 25.29
N ARG A 98 4.74 2.22 24.53
CA ARG A 98 4.05 3.50 24.76
C ARG A 98 2.85 3.69 23.84
N ARG A 99 2.46 2.65 23.11
CA ARG A 99 1.40 2.69 22.10
C ARG A 99 0.38 1.59 22.35
N LYS A 100 -0.82 1.80 21.86
CA LYS A 100 -1.89 0.81 21.80
C LYS A 100 -1.90 0.16 20.42
N THR A 101 -1.55 -1.11 20.37
CA THR A 101 -1.15 -1.79 19.13
C THR A 101 -2.15 -2.85 18.69
N VAL A 102 -2.41 -2.92 17.38
CA VAL A 102 -3.06 -4.08 16.74
C VAL A 102 -2.06 -4.77 15.82
N ALA A 103 -1.91 -6.08 15.98
CA ALA A 103 -1.07 -6.92 15.15
C ALA A 103 -1.91 -7.89 14.30
N PHE A 104 -1.70 -7.85 12.99
CA PHE A 104 -2.38 -8.74 12.04
C PHE A 104 -1.47 -9.89 11.64
N LEU A 105 -1.89 -11.12 11.91
CA LEU A 105 -1.14 -12.35 11.69
C LEU A 105 -1.83 -13.26 10.65
N PRO A 106 -1.09 -14.18 10.00
CA PRO A 106 -1.65 -15.04 8.97
C PRO A 106 -2.55 -16.15 9.51
N LEU A 107 -2.27 -16.66 10.72
CA LEU A 107 -2.96 -17.79 11.35
C LEU A 107 -3.26 -17.53 12.81
N VAL A 108 -4.32 -18.15 13.31
CA VAL A 108 -4.67 -18.18 14.76
C VAL A 108 -3.54 -18.76 15.59
N ALA A 109 -2.96 -19.89 15.17
CA ALA A 109 -1.84 -20.51 15.88
C ALA A 109 -0.62 -19.57 16.00
N THR A 110 -0.28 -18.84 14.94
CA THR A 110 0.80 -17.86 14.93
C THR A 110 0.45 -16.65 15.79
N SER A 111 -0.84 -16.23 15.79
CA SER A 111 -1.36 -15.16 16.64
C SER A 111 -1.16 -15.49 18.13
N LYS A 112 -1.55 -16.70 18.55
CA LYS A 112 -1.39 -17.18 19.94
C LYS A 112 0.09 -17.26 20.37
N LYS A 113 0.96 -17.77 19.49
CA LYS A 113 2.41 -17.81 19.75
C LYS A 113 3.00 -16.40 19.89
N PHE A 114 2.58 -15.48 19.01
CA PHE A 114 3.07 -14.11 19.05
C PHE A 114 2.60 -13.36 20.29
N ALA A 115 1.34 -13.53 20.71
CA ALA A 115 0.85 -12.96 21.96
C ALA A 115 1.66 -13.46 23.17
N ALA A 116 2.02 -14.76 23.21
CA ALA A 116 2.87 -15.30 24.25
C ALA A 116 4.29 -14.70 24.24
N ALA A 117 4.90 -14.53 23.06
CA ALA A 117 6.21 -13.90 22.89
C ALA A 117 6.19 -12.43 23.37
N LEU A 118 5.14 -11.68 23.02
CA LEU A 118 4.94 -10.30 23.48
C LEU A 118 4.76 -10.20 24.99
N ALA A 119 3.95 -11.09 25.60
CA ALA A 119 3.75 -11.15 27.03
C ALA A 119 5.06 -11.43 27.79
N ALA A 120 5.93 -12.31 27.24
CA ALA A 120 7.27 -12.56 27.79
C ALA A 120 8.18 -11.32 27.76
N LYS A 121 7.93 -10.36 26.87
CA LYS A 121 8.64 -9.07 26.77
C LYS A 121 7.97 -7.95 27.60
N GLY A 122 6.87 -8.25 28.32
CA GLY A 122 6.18 -7.31 29.21
C GLY A 122 5.05 -6.51 28.57
N PHE A 123 4.63 -6.85 27.35
CA PHE A 123 3.41 -6.27 26.75
C PHE A 123 2.14 -6.84 27.42
N ASP A 124 1.08 -6.03 27.52
CA ASP A 124 -0.27 -6.54 27.82
C ASP A 124 -0.85 -7.13 26.52
N ALA A 125 -0.41 -8.34 26.19
CA ALA A 125 -0.76 -9.01 24.95
C ALA A 125 -2.07 -9.80 25.10
N MET A 126 -3.00 -9.54 24.19
CA MET A 126 -4.28 -10.20 24.05
C MET A 126 -4.37 -10.86 22.68
N GLU A 127 -5.12 -11.95 22.58
CA GLU A 127 -5.36 -12.62 21.31
C GLU A 127 -6.86 -12.83 21.13
N VAL A 128 -7.31 -12.67 19.89
CA VAL A 128 -8.71 -12.90 19.54
C VAL A 128 -8.81 -13.57 18.18
N ASP A 129 -9.63 -14.59 18.09
CA ASP A 129 -9.94 -15.30 16.86
C ASP A 129 -11.45 -15.40 16.58
N GLY A 130 -11.82 -15.97 15.43
CA GLY A 130 -13.23 -16.11 15.03
C GLY A 130 -14.02 -17.12 15.83
N GLU A 131 -13.36 -18.01 16.58
CA GLU A 131 -13.96 -19.10 17.36
C GLU A 131 -13.90 -18.81 18.85
N SER A 132 -13.27 -17.70 19.27
CA SER A 132 -13.17 -17.31 20.69
C SER A 132 -14.56 -17.03 21.26
N GLU A 133 -14.96 -17.81 22.27
CA GLU A 133 -16.23 -17.61 23.00
C GLU A 133 -16.21 -16.31 23.82
N ASP A 134 -15.04 -15.91 24.31
CA ASP A 134 -14.76 -14.72 25.10
C ASP A 134 -14.42 -13.47 24.27
N ARG A 135 -14.65 -13.53 22.95
CA ARG A 135 -14.29 -12.44 21.99
C ARG A 135 -14.74 -11.07 22.45
N ALA A 136 -15.98 -10.94 22.90
CA ALA A 136 -16.53 -9.64 23.33
C ALA A 136 -15.79 -9.10 24.55
N GLU A 137 -15.47 -9.97 25.49
CA GLU A 137 -14.76 -9.66 26.74
C GLU A 137 -13.30 -9.24 26.46
N VAL A 138 -12.62 -9.95 25.57
CA VAL A 138 -11.24 -9.62 25.14
C VAL A 138 -11.21 -8.27 24.44
N LEU A 139 -12.15 -7.99 23.55
CA LEU A 139 -12.23 -6.71 22.84
C LEU A 139 -12.54 -5.55 23.81
N GLU A 140 -13.48 -5.73 24.72
CA GLU A 140 -13.81 -4.73 25.75
C GLU A 140 -12.59 -4.46 26.64
N ARG A 141 -11.91 -5.51 27.13
CA ARG A 141 -10.67 -5.38 27.90
C ARG A 141 -9.61 -4.61 27.13
N TYR A 142 -9.43 -4.91 25.85
CA TYR A 142 -8.48 -4.19 25.02
C TYR A 142 -8.89 -2.72 24.83
N GLU A 143 -10.17 -2.43 24.61
CA GLU A 143 -10.66 -1.05 24.47
C GLU A 143 -10.40 -0.21 25.73
N GLN A 144 -10.47 -0.82 26.91
CA GLN A 144 -10.18 -0.18 28.19
C GLN A 144 -8.67 -0.11 28.51
N ALA A 145 -7.85 -0.95 27.87
CA ALA A 145 -6.43 -1.01 28.13
C ALA A 145 -5.69 0.26 27.65
N GLY A 146 -4.61 0.59 28.35
CA GLY A 146 -3.73 1.71 28.04
C GLY A 146 -2.59 1.38 27.08
N PRO A 147 -1.56 2.25 27.00
CA PRO A 147 -0.34 1.99 26.27
C PRO A 147 0.34 0.69 26.70
N GLY A 148 1.00 0.02 25.75
CA GLY A 148 1.60 -1.31 25.97
C GLY A 148 0.64 -2.47 25.70
N ALA A 149 -0.66 -2.20 25.52
CA ALA A 149 -1.61 -3.21 25.10
C ALA A 149 -1.42 -3.57 23.62
N VAL A 150 -1.40 -4.87 23.33
CA VAL A 150 -1.29 -5.41 21.98
C VAL A 150 -2.40 -6.41 21.74
N LEU A 151 -3.23 -6.18 20.72
CA LEU A 151 -4.26 -7.10 20.28
C LEU A 151 -3.76 -7.86 19.04
N CYS A 152 -3.45 -9.14 19.21
CA CYS A 152 -3.08 -10.05 18.15
C CYS A 152 -4.33 -10.67 17.54
N ASN A 153 -4.44 -10.68 16.21
CA ASN A 153 -5.57 -11.31 15.54
C ASN A 153 -5.19 -11.90 14.19
N SER A 154 -5.99 -12.89 13.76
CA SER A 154 -5.89 -13.49 12.45
C SER A 154 -7.15 -13.17 11.64
N MET A 155 -7.11 -12.11 10.80
CA MET A 155 -8.18 -11.69 9.87
C MET A 155 -9.49 -11.17 10.48
N LEU A 156 -9.70 -11.34 11.77
CA LEU A 156 -10.99 -11.07 12.41
C LEU A 156 -11.35 -9.58 12.44
N LEU A 157 -10.34 -8.72 12.66
CA LEU A 157 -10.53 -7.29 12.89
C LEU A 157 -10.41 -6.45 11.62
N THR A 158 -10.41 -7.07 10.44
CA THR A 158 -10.36 -6.34 9.17
C THR A 158 -11.66 -5.61 8.87
N GLU A 159 -12.80 -6.10 9.40
CA GLU A 159 -14.12 -5.50 9.20
C GLU A 159 -14.89 -5.37 10.52
N GLY A 160 -15.74 -4.35 10.62
CA GLY A 160 -16.76 -4.20 11.68
C GLY A 160 -16.31 -3.79 13.08
N TRP A 161 -15.01 -3.88 13.41
CA TRP A 161 -14.49 -3.45 14.72
C TRP A 161 -13.92 -2.03 14.68
N ASP A 162 -14.14 -1.26 15.74
CA ASP A 162 -13.71 0.13 15.85
C ASP A 162 -13.08 0.44 17.21
N CYS A 163 -11.81 0.86 17.19
CA CYS A 163 -11.10 1.32 18.39
C CYS A 163 -10.20 2.51 18.01
N PRO A 164 -10.70 3.76 18.10
CA PRO A 164 -9.98 4.96 17.68
C PRO A 164 -8.65 5.18 18.40
N SER A 165 -8.53 4.69 19.63
CA SER A 165 -7.31 4.81 20.45
C SER A 165 -6.12 3.99 19.95
N VAL A 166 -6.30 3.10 18.98
CA VAL A 166 -5.19 2.37 18.33
C VAL A 166 -4.28 3.37 17.62
N ASP A 167 -3.03 3.45 18.03
CA ASP A 167 -2.01 4.34 17.48
C ASP A 167 -0.77 3.62 16.93
N CYS A 168 -0.80 2.27 16.91
CA CYS A 168 0.18 1.45 16.23
C CYS A 168 -0.49 0.27 15.51
N VAL A 169 -0.09 0.02 14.28
CA VAL A 169 -0.49 -1.16 13.48
C VAL A 169 0.74 -1.93 13.04
N VAL A 170 0.75 -3.22 13.33
CA VAL A 170 1.82 -4.15 12.96
C VAL A 170 1.28 -5.15 11.95
N VAL A 171 1.80 -5.10 10.72
CA VAL A 171 1.34 -5.97 9.64
C VAL A 171 2.32 -7.15 9.49
N LEU A 172 1.99 -8.27 10.14
CA LEU A 172 2.75 -9.54 10.05
C LEU A 172 2.11 -10.51 9.05
N ARG A 173 1.14 -10.03 8.31
CA ARG A 173 0.54 -10.72 7.18
C ARG A 173 0.81 -9.94 5.91
N PRO A 174 1.94 -10.17 5.23
CA PRO A 174 2.17 -9.62 3.91
C PRO A 174 1.07 -10.06 2.96
N THR A 175 0.59 -9.15 2.15
CA THR A 175 -0.50 -9.40 1.20
C THR A 175 -0.26 -8.68 -0.11
N LYS A 176 -0.73 -9.27 -1.20
CA LYS A 176 -0.82 -8.65 -2.52
C LYS A 176 -2.17 -7.95 -2.74
N VAL A 177 -3.12 -8.17 -1.85
CA VAL A 177 -4.48 -7.64 -1.94
C VAL A 177 -4.53 -6.26 -1.29
N ARG A 178 -4.53 -5.21 -2.11
CA ARG A 178 -4.53 -3.82 -1.66
C ARG A 178 -5.69 -3.49 -0.71
N SER A 179 -6.89 -3.98 -1.01
CA SER A 179 -8.07 -3.75 -0.16
C SER A 179 -7.87 -4.28 1.27
N LEU A 180 -7.30 -5.47 1.40
CA LEU A 180 -7.00 -6.06 2.71
C LEU A 180 -5.96 -5.24 3.48
N TYR A 181 -4.87 -4.83 2.81
CA TYR A 181 -3.85 -3.98 3.42
C TYR A 181 -4.45 -2.65 3.92
N VAL A 182 -5.28 -2.02 3.07
CA VAL A 182 -5.98 -0.77 3.39
C VAL A 182 -6.88 -0.93 4.61
N GLN A 183 -7.61 -2.04 4.72
CA GLN A 183 -8.47 -2.33 5.86
C GLN A 183 -7.66 -2.50 7.16
N MET A 184 -6.56 -3.25 7.12
CA MET A 184 -5.67 -3.43 8.29
C MET A 184 -5.12 -2.10 8.80
N VAL A 185 -4.48 -1.31 7.94
CA VAL A 185 -3.90 0.00 8.31
C VAL A 185 -5.00 1.00 8.71
N GLY A 186 -6.14 0.95 8.04
CA GLY A 186 -7.29 1.82 8.30
C GLY A 186 -7.82 1.76 9.73
N ARG A 187 -7.60 0.64 10.45
CA ARG A 187 -8.02 0.52 11.86
C ARG A 187 -7.36 1.54 12.77
N GLY A 188 -6.14 1.96 12.46
CA GLY A 188 -5.41 2.93 13.25
C GLY A 188 -5.48 4.38 12.74
N THR A 189 -6.18 4.69 11.65
CA THR A 189 -6.17 6.05 11.09
C THR A 189 -7.12 7.02 11.75
N ARG A 190 -8.04 6.56 12.59
CA ARG A 190 -9.03 7.42 13.24
C ARG A 190 -8.39 8.35 14.28
N LEU A 191 -8.99 9.52 14.44
CA LEU A 191 -8.61 10.45 15.50
C LEU A 191 -9.07 9.92 16.86
N SER A 192 -8.29 10.19 17.89
CA SER A 192 -8.63 9.91 19.29
C SER A 192 -8.07 11.04 20.18
N PRO A 193 -8.70 12.21 20.17
CA PRO A 193 -8.22 13.37 20.93
C PRO A 193 -8.14 13.12 22.43
N GLU A 194 -9.06 12.31 22.96
CA GLU A 194 -9.16 11.95 24.38
C GLU A 194 -7.95 11.12 24.87
N THR A 195 -7.26 10.40 23.97
CA THR A 195 -6.04 9.64 24.30
C THR A 195 -4.76 10.39 23.99
N GLY A 196 -4.86 11.59 23.40
CA GLY A 196 -3.70 12.38 22.97
C GLY A 196 -2.99 11.79 21.74
N LYS A 197 -3.66 10.92 20.98
CA LYS A 197 -3.12 10.30 19.77
C LYS A 197 -2.79 11.36 18.72
N ALA A 198 -1.49 11.52 18.42
CA ALA A 198 -1.00 12.48 17.44
C ALA A 198 -0.85 11.89 16.04
N GLU A 199 -0.50 10.59 15.95
CA GLU A 199 -0.20 9.89 14.70
C GLU A 199 -0.52 8.40 14.80
N LEU A 200 -0.60 7.73 13.67
CA LEU A 200 -0.55 6.28 13.57
C LEU A 200 0.86 5.83 13.19
N LEU A 201 1.47 4.97 14.01
CA LEU A 201 2.68 4.25 13.62
C LEU A 201 2.29 2.97 12.86
N VAL A 202 2.82 2.78 11.66
CA VAL A 202 2.75 1.51 10.92
C VAL A 202 4.13 0.88 10.91
N LEU A 203 4.28 -0.29 11.53
CA LEU A 203 5.50 -1.09 11.42
C LEU A 203 5.40 -2.00 10.20
N ASP A 204 6.26 -1.75 9.24
CA ASP A 204 6.40 -2.53 8.01
C ASP A 204 7.68 -3.36 8.07
N PHE A 205 7.53 -4.67 8.13
CA PHE A 205 8.67 -5.59 8.14
C PHE A 205 9.11 -5.87 6.70
N LEU A 206 10.40 -5.69 6.42
CA LEU A 206 10.98 -6.03 5.12
C LEU A 206 10.99 -7.55 4.95
N TRP A 207 10.03 -8.02 4.18
CA TRP A 207 9.96 -9.40 3.76
C TRP A 207 10.94 -9.60 2.60
N MET A 208 11.85 -10.57 2.71
CA MET A 208 12.76 -10.92 1.61
C MET A 208 11.96 -11.54 0.47
N THR A 209 11.52 -10.72 -0.45
CA THR A 209 10.83 -11.16 -1.65
C THR A 209 11.39 -10.42 -2.86
N GLU A 210 12.27 -11.06 -3.59
CA GLU A 210 12.79 -10.53 -4.86
C GLU A 210 11.74 -10.44 -5.98
N ARG A 211 10.51 -10.98 -5.77
CA ARG A 211 9.54 -11.22 -6.85
C ARG A 211 8.10 -10.83 -6.53
N HIS A 212 7.79 -10.12 -5.44
CA HIS A 212 6.38 -9.94 -5.07
C HIS A 212 6.00 -8.47 -4.89
N ASP A 213 4.96 -8.05 -5.63
CA ASP A 213 4.27 -6.78 -5.46
C ASP A 213 3.50 -6.76 -4.14
N LEU A 214 4.22 -6.61 -3.02
CA LEU A 214 3.61 -6.47 -1.71
C LEU A 214 3.00 -5.08 -1.54
N CYS A 215 1.84 -5.04 -0.91
CA CYS A 215 1.28 -3.78 -0.46
C CYS A 215 2.10 -3.24 0.72
N ARG A 216 2.56 -2.00 0.59
CA ARG A 216 3.35 -1.27 1.58
C ARG A 216 2.66 0.03 1.99
N PRO A 217 3.08 0.69 3.07
CA PRO A 217 2.53 1.98 3.48
C PRO A 217 2.47 3.02 2.35
N ALA A 218 3.50 3.08 1.51
CA ALA A 218 3.56 3.95 0.35
C ALA A 218 2.36 3.82 -0.61
N HIS A 219 1.85 2.62 -0.80
CA HIS A 219 0.70 2.36 -1.68
C HIS A 219 -0.63 2.95 -1.16
N ARG A 220 -0.65 3.47 0.07
CA ARG A 220 -1.82 4.15 0.63
C ARG A 220 -1.97 5.59 0.15
N VAL A 221 -0.86 6.25 -0.11
CA VAL A 221 -0.82 7.70 -0.39
C VAL A 221 -0.30 8.03 -1.78
N ALA A 222 0.55 7.18 -2.36
CA ALA A 222 1.15 7.43 -3.66
C ALA A 222 0.11 7.49 -4.79
N GLN A 223 0.27 8.48 -5.65
CA GLN A 223 -0.61 8.73 -6.81
C GLN A 223 -0.22 7.88 -8.03
N SER A 224 1.00 7.34 -8.07
CA SER A 224 1.47 6.48 -9.15
C SER A 224 2.42 5.40 -8.62
N PRO A 225 2.62 4.29 -9.39
CA PRO A 225 3.56 3.24 -9.01
C PRO A 225 4.99 3.74 -8.84
N GLU A 226 5.45 4.70 -9.64
CA GLU A 226 6.79 5.27 -9.57
C GLU A 226 6.98 6.07 -8.28
N VAL A 227 5.95 6.85 -7.89
CA VAL A 227 5.95 7.57 -6.61
C VAL A 227 5.98 6.58 -5.45
N ALA A 228 5.19 5.49 -5.50
CA ALA A 228 5.20 4.46 -4.47
C ALA A 228 6.57 3.79 -4.32
N ALA A 229 7.23 3.46 -5.44
CA ALA A 229 8.58 2.90 -5.44
C ALA A 229 9.58 3.88 -4.79
N ARG A 230 9.55 5.15 -5.18
CA ARG A 230 10.43 6.17 -4.62
C ARG A 230 10.19 6.41 -3.13
N MET A 231 8.93 6.42 -2.68
CA MET A 231 8.59 6.49 -1.25
C MET A 231 9.16 5.32 -0.47
N THR A 232 9.12 4.11 -1.04
CA THR A 232 9.67 2.91 -0.40
C THR A 232 11.18 3.05 -0.21
N GLU A 233 11.92 3.52 -1.24
CA GLU A 233 13.36 3.78 -1.13
C GLU A 233 13.69 4.81 -0.05
N LEU A 234 12.91 5.91 0.04
CA LEU A 234 13.09 6.93 1.08
C LEU A 234 12.83 6.37 2.48
N ALA A 235 11.81 5.53 2.64
CA ALA A 235 11.48 4.90 3.92
C ALA A 235 12.56 3.91 4.38
N GLU A 236 13.17 3.16 3.46
CA GLU A 236 14.28 2.24 3.75
C GLU A 236 15.55 2.97 4.23
N GLN A 237 15.74 4.22 3.79
CA GLN A 237 16.88 5.08 4.20
C GLN A 237 16.66 5.81 5.53
N ALA A 238 15.46 5.74 6.12
CA ALA A 238 15.07 6.46 7.33
C ALA A 238 14.71 5.51 8.48
N PRO A 239 15.67 5.02 9.27
CA PRO A 239 15.44 4.02 10.32
C PRO A 239 14.49 4.49 11.44
N GLY A 240 14.30 5.81 11.60
CA GLY A 240 13.33 6.41 12.53
C GLY A 240 11.89 6.46 12.01
N GLY A 241 11.65 5.96 10.80
CA GLY A 241 10.38 6.06 10.10
C GLY A 241 10.18 7.39 9.37
N VAL A 242 9.22 7.43 8.47
CA VAL A 242 8.87 8.59 7.64
C VAL A 242 7.42 8.99 7.86
N ASP A 243 7.14 10.28 7.87
CA ASP A 243 5.80 10.80 7.67
C ASP A 243 5.39 10.53 6.22
N LEU A 244 4.30 9.79 6.02
CA LEU A 244 3.92 9.34 4.68
C LEU A 244 3.52 10.48 3.76
N GLU A 245 2.93 11.55 4.29
CA GLU A 245 2.52 12.70 3.47
C GLU A 245 3.74 13.53 3.03
N ALA A 246 4.70 13.75 3.94
CA ALA A 246 5.95 14.43 3.61
C ALA A 246 6.79 13.60 2.63
N CYS A 247 6.85 12.29 2.84
CA CYS A 247 7.54 11.35 1.96
C CYS A 247 6.92 11.31 0.56
N GLU A 248 5.58 11.33 0.45
CA GLU A 248 4.87 11.38 -0.83
C GLU A 248 5.17 12.68 -1.59
N ARG A 249 5.13 13.84 -0.93
CA ARG A 249 5.49 15.11 -1.55
C ARG A 249 6.92 15.11 -2.09
N GLN A 250 7.87 14.59 -1.33
CA GLN A 250 9.27 14.49 -1.76
C GLN A 250 9.41 13.52 -2.93
N ALA A 251 8.83 12.32 -2.83
CA ALA A 251 8.88 11.31 -3.88
C ALA A 251 8.24 11.80 -5.19
N SER A 252 7.12 12.51 -5.11
CA SER A 252 6.46 13.13 -6.27
C SER A 252 7.36 14.17 -6.93
N ALA A 253 8.02 15.03 -6.15
CA ALA A 253 8.97 16.01 -6.66
C ALA A 253 10.18 15.32 -7.33
N ASP A 254 10.75 14.28 -6.70
CA ASP A 254 11.86 13.50 -7.24
C ASP A 254 11.50 12.84 -8.59
N VAL A 255 10.31 12.24 -8.69
CA VAL A 255 9.83 11.59 -9.93
C VAL A 255 9.64 12.61 -11.06
N VAL A 256 9.07 13.78 -10.75
CA VAL A 256 8.94 14.88 -11.74
C VAL A 256 10.30 15.32 -12.22
N ALA A 257 11.25 15.59 -11.31
CA ALA A 257 12.61 15.99 -11.66
C ALA A 257 13.33 14.94 -12.55
N GLN A 258 13.19 13.65 -12.22
CA GLN A 258 13.76 12.56 -13.02
C GLN A 258 13.16 12.51 -14.44
N ARG A 259 11.84 12.70 -14.57
CA ARG A 259 11.18 12.75 -15.87
C ARG A 259 11.65 13.95 -16.71
N GLU A 260 11.76 15.12 -16.10
CA GLU A 260 12.29 16.33 -16.77
C GLU A 260 13.73 16.13 -17.24
N GLU A 261 14.59 15.55 -16.40
CA GLU A 261 15.97 15.25 -16.76
C GLU A 261 16.06 14.23 -17.89
N SER A 262 15.24 13.17 -17.85
CA SER A 262 15.16 12.16 -18.90
C SER A 262 14.72 12.78 -20.23
N LEU A 263 13.67 13.60 -20.21
CA LEU A 263 13.18 14.32 -21.39
C LEU A 263 14.24 15.27 -21.95
N ALA A 264 14.95 16.00 -21.08
CA ALA A 264 16.04 16.89 -21.49
C ALA A 264 17.20 16.12 -22.16
N ARG A 265 17.54 14.92 -21.64
CA ARG A 265 18.55 14.03 -22.26
C ARG A 265 18.09 13.54 -23.63
N GLU A 266 16.82 13.12 -23.75
CA GLU A 266 16.26 12.70 -25.04
C GLU A 266 16.25 13.83 -26.08
N LEU A 267 15.80 15.03 -25.70
CA LEU A 267 15.80 16.20 -26.57
C LEU A 267 17.21 16.58 -27.02
N LYS A 268 18.20 16.47 -26.09
CA LYS A 268 19.61 16.70 -26.44
C LYS A 268 20.14 15.65 -27.44
N ALA A 269 19.77 14.38 -27.22
CA ALA A 269 20.12 13.29 -28.12
C ALA A 269 19.47 13.46 -29.51
N MET A 270 18.20 13.89 -29.57
CA MET A 270 17.50 14.18 -30.84
C MET A 270 18.13 15.36 -31.58
N LYS A 271 18.49 16.46 -30.89
CA LYS A 271 19.19 17.58 -31.47
C LYS A 271 20.58 17.18 -32.03
N GLY A 272 21.26 16.25 -31.35
CA GLY A 272 22.51 15.68 -31.85
C GLY A 272 22.35 14.83 -33.13
N ARG A 273 21.23 14.11 -33.25
CA ARG A 273 20.89 13.32 -34.45
C ARG A 273 20.49 14.20 -35.64
N LYS A 274 19.76 15.30 -35.42
CA LYS A 274 19.37 16.25 -36.49
C LYS A 274 20.57 16.90 -37.20
N ARG A 275 21.74 16.97 -36.56
CA ARG A 275 22.99 17.48 -37.22
C ARG A 275 23.61 16.49 -38.21
N LYS A 276 23.09 15.27 -38.33
CA LYS A 276 23.46 14.27 -39.36
C LYS A 276 22.37 14.10 -40.43
N LEU A 277 21.41 15.01 -40.53
CA LEU A 277 20.47 15.01 -41.65
C LEU A 277 21.25 15.32 -42.94
N VAL A 278 21.15 14.38 -43.87
CA VAL A 278 21.65 14.42 -45.23
C VAL A 278 21.31 15.76 -45.85
N ASP A 279 22.27 16.36 -46.53
CA ASP A 279 22.09 17.58 -47.30
C ASP A 279 20.86 17.42 -48.22
N PRO A 280 19.84 18.28 -48.11
CA PRO A 280 18.63 18.18 -48.91
C PRO A 280 18.92 18.09 -50.41
N VAL A 281 19.99 18.72 -50.87
CA VAL A 281 20.43 18.67 -52.27
C VAL A 281 20.92 17.28 -52.68
N GLN A 282 21.55 16.52 -51.78
CA GLN A 282 21.94 15.12 -52.05
C GLN A 282 20.74 14.18 -52.05
N PHE A 283 19.70 14.49 -51.30
CA PHE A 283 18.49 13.69 -51.27
C PHE A 283 17.66 13.85 -52.56
N GLU A 284 17.54 15.07 -53.09
CA GLU A 284 16.87 15.32 -54.37
C GLU A 284 17.58 14.66 -55.57
N MET A 285 18.90 14.55 -55.52
CA MET A 285 19.66 13.90 -56.60
C MET A 285 19.61 12.36 -56.57
N SER A 286 19.15 11.76 -55.50
CA SER A 286 19.06 10.29 -55.38
C SER A 286 17.68 9.72 -55.70
N ILE A 287 16.65 10.54 -55.86
CA ILE A 287 15.30 10.11 -56.27
C ILE A 287 15.24 10.19 -57.79
N GLN A 288 15.28 9.05 -58.46
CA GLN A 288 15.07 8.98 -59.91
C GLN A 288 13.57 9.05 -60.21
N ALA A 289 13.20 9.60 -61.39
CA ALA A 289 11.81 9.77 -61.80
C ALA A 289 11.02 8.44 -61.83
N GLU A 290 11.73 7.32 -61.93
CA GLU A 290 11.16 5.96 -61.92
C GLU A 290 10.71 5.54 -60.51
N ASP A 291 11.27 6.11 -59.44
CA ASP A 291 10.89 5.83 -58.04
C ASP A 291 9.57 6.52 -57.65
N LEU A 292 9.09 7.47 -58.44
CA LEU A 292 7.83 8.20 -58.26
C LEU A 292 6.68 7.62 -59.08
N ALA A 293 6.96 6.65 -59.96
CA ALA A 293 5.95 6.02 -60.78
C ALA A 293 5.07 5.09 -59.94
N GLY A 294 3.94 5.61 -59.48
CA GLY A 294 2.98 4.91 -58.65
C GLY A 294 2.70 5.56 -57.29
N TRP A 295 3.31 6.71 -57.00
CA TRP A 295 3.02 7.45 -55.80
C TRP A 295 1.80 8.37 -56.01
N GLU A 296 0.64 7.99 -55.41
CA GLU A 296 -0.53 8.87 -55.33
C GLU A 296 -0.44 9.70 -54.03
N PRO A 297 -0.65 11.02 -54.07
CA PRO A 297 -0.66 11.82 -52.84
C PRO A 297 -1.81 11.41 -51.94
N ALA A 298 -1.50 11.13 -50.68
CA ALA A 298 -2.46 10.67 -49.68
C ALA A 298 -3.47 11.74 -49.20
N PHE A 299 -3.49 12.93 -49.79
CA PHE A 299 -4.41 14.01 -49.47
C PHE A 299 -5.37 14.27 -50.66
N PRO A 300 -6.68 14.26 -50.43
CA PRO A 300 -7.65 14.68 -51.43
C PRO A 300 -7.43 16.17 -51.80
N ALA A 301 -7.56 16.47 -53.08
CA ALA A 301 -7.31 17.79 -53.67
C ALA A 301 -8.37 18.86 -53.31
N ASP A 302 -9.28 18.57 -52.41
CA ASP A 302 -10.46 19.40 -52.10
C ASP A 302 -10.35 20.01 -50.69
N LEU A 303 -9.33 20.82 -50.45
CA LEU A 303 -9.31 21.82 -49.37
C LEU A 303 -8.97 23.17 -49.98
N GLU A 304 -10.00 23.80 -50.60
CA GLU A 304 -10.09 25.26 -50.74
C GLU A 304 -10.76 25.86 -49.49
#